data_97adb4f91ba2074e95388bd5c1db6bd1
#
_entry.id   97adb4f91ba2074e95388bd5c1db6bd1
#
_cell.length_a   1.000
_cell.length_b   1.000
_cell.length_c   1.000
_cell.angle_alpha   90.00
_cell.angle_beta   90.00
_cell.angle_gamma   90.00
#
_symmetry.space_group_name_H-M   'P 1'
#
loop_
_entity.id
_entity.type
_entity.pdbx_description
1 polymer ?
#
loop_
_entity_poly.entity_id
_entity_poly.type
_entity_poly.pdbx_seq_one_letter_code
_entity_poly.pdbx_strand_id
1 'polypeptide(L)'
;LYPISLVLLAFVTLMGIITGDRVNGAARWMTFMGLQFQPSELAKMAVIIAVSFILSKRQDEEGANPKAFKYIMILTGLVLLLIAPENLSTAMLLFGVVFMMMFIGRVAAKKLLLLAGGLVLIVALGVGTVVAIPAKTLHNTPGLHRLETWQNRIKGFFDKDEVPAAKFDIDKDAQIAHARIAIATSHVVGKGPGNSIQRDFLSQAFSDFIFAIVIEEMGLIGGIFVVFLYLCLLMRAGRIAQKCERTFPAFLVMGIALLLVSQAILNMMVAVGLFPVTGQPLPLVSKGGTSTLINCAYIGMILSVSRYTAHLEE
;
A
#
# COMPACT_ATOMS: atom_id res chain seq x y z
N LEU A 1 -8.69 5.40 18.40
CA LEU A 1 -8.05 5.63 17.10
C LEU A 1 -8.98 5.33 15.92
N TYR A 2 -9.63 4.14 15.91
CA TYR A 2 -10.47 3.71 14.79
C TYR A 2 -11.65 4.67 14.47
N PRO A 3 -12.51 5.11 15.42
CA PRO A 3 -13.58 6.04 15.08
C PRO A 3 -13.05 7.40 14.57
N ILE A 4 -11.92 7.86 15.10
CA ILE A 4 -11.28 9.10 14.62
C ILE A 4 -10.85 8.96 13.16
N SER A 5 -10.25 7.83 12.80
CA SER A 5 -9.81 7.60 11.42
C SER A 5 -11.00 7.52 10.44
N LEU A 6 -12.12 6.93 10.85
CA LEU A 6 -13.34 6.91 10.04
C LEU A 6 -13.92 8.32 9.82
N VAL A 7 -13.97 9.14 10.88
CA VAL A 7 -14.46 10.52 10.77
C VAL A 7 -13.56 11.32 9.83
N LEU A 8 -12.23 11.21 9.96
CA LEU A 8 -11.28 11.90 9.09
C LEU A 8 -11.39 11.44 7.63
N LEU A 9 -11.54 10.15 7.38
CA LEU A 9 -11.77 9.62 6.02
C LEU A 9 -13.07 10.15 5.42
N ALA A 10 -14.17 10.04 6.17
CA ALA A 10 -15.47 10.56 5.72
C ALA A 10 -15.41 12.06 5.45
N PHE A 11 -14.75 12.82 6.30
CA PHE A 11 -14.57 14.27 6.14
C PHE A 11 -13.82 14.60 4.84
N VAL A 12 -12.68 13.93 4.56
CA VAL A 12 -11.90 14.17 3.33
C VAL A 12 -12.68 13.80 2.08
N THR A 13 -13.39 12.67 2.11
CA THR A 13 -14.24 12.24 0.98
C THR A 13 -15.34 13.25 0.72
N LEU A 14 -16.04 13.73 1.76
CA LEU A 14 -17.09 14.74 1.65
C LEU A 14 -16.56 16.08 1.14
N MET A 15 -15.44 16.56 1.68
CA MET A 15 -14.79 17.78 1.22
C MET A 15 -14.39 17.69 -0.25
N GLY A 16 -13.81 16.58 -0.68
CA GLY A 16 -13.48 16.36 -2.09
C GLY A 16 -14.67 16.35 -3.04
N ILE A 17 -15.86 15.98 -2.54
CA ILE A 17 -17.12 16.07 -3.31
C ILE A 17 -17.63 17.51 -3.38
N ILE A 18 -17.54 18.25 -2.26
CA ILE A 18 -18.10 19.60 -2.14
C ILE A 18 -17.23 20.67 -2.81
N THR A 19 -15.91 20.64 -2.55
CA THR A 19 -15.00 21.68 -3.04
C THR A 19 -14.51 21.44 -4.46
N GLY A 20 -14.62 20.20 -4.97
CA GLY A 20 -14.06 19.84 -6.27
C GLY A 20 -12.53 19.85 -6.30
N ASP A 21 -11.88 20.17 -5.17
CA ASP A 21 -10.42 20.27 -5.04
C ASP A 21 -9.81 18.87 -5.00
N ARG A 22 -9.44 18.37 -6.19
CA ARG A 22 -8.92 17.00 -6.36
C ARG A 22 -7.54 17.05 -6.98
N VAL A 23 -6.51 16.76 -6.21
CA VAL A 23 -5.16 16.58 -6.73
C VAL A 23 -5.09 15.24 -7.50
N ASN A 24 -4.80 15.30 -8.79
CA ASN A 24 -4.82 14.13 -9.69
C ASN A 24 -6.17 13.37 -9.66
N GLY A 25 -7.28 14.11 -9.55
CA GLY A 25 -8.64 13.56 -9.55
C GLY A 25 -9.05 12.86 -8.24
N ALA A 26 -8.30 13.00 -7.14
CA ALA A 26 -8.60 12.39 -5.85
C ALA A 26 -8.45 13.36 -4.68
N ALA A 27 -9.39 13.32 -3.74
CA ALA A 27 -9.30 13.98 -2.46
C ALA A 27 -8.60 13.03 -1.45
N ARG A 28 -7.26 13.09 -1.38
CA ARG A 28 -6.47 12.18 -0.53
C ARG A 28 -5.74 12.90 0.59
N TRP A 29 -5.48 14.18 0.40
CA TRP A 29 -4.61 14.97 1.25
C TRP A 29 -5.40 16.06 1.95
N MET A 30 -5.14 16.23 3.23
CA MET A 30 -5.56 17.37 4.02
C MET A 30 -4.33 18.22 4.31
N THR A 31 -4.44 19.52 4.13
CA THR A 31 -3.41 20.46 4.60
C THR A 31 -3.84 21.01 5.96
N PHE A 32 -3.09 20.66 6.99
CA PHE A 32 -3.32 21.17 8.35
C PHE A 32 -2.05 21.87 8.83
N MET A 33 -2.12 23.15 9.14
CA MET A 33 -0.98 23.98 9.56
C MET A 33 0.24 23.90 8.62
N GLY A 34 0.02 23.81 7.30
CA GLY A 34 1.09 23.69 6.31
C GLY A 34 1.67 22.27 6.14
N LEU A 35 1.23 21.30 6.92
CA LEU A 35 1.60 19.90 6.77
C LEU A 35 0.53 19.16 5.96
N GLN A 36 0.96 18.44 4.94
CA GLN A 36 0.08 17.56 4.19
C GLN A 36 -0.10 16.24 4.96
N PHE A 37 -1.33 15.95 5.33
CA PHE A 37 -1.71 14.74 6.06
C PHE A 37 -2.62 13.87 5.20
N GLN A 38 -2.33 12.56 5.17
CA GLN A 38 -3.15 11.58 4.46
C GLN A 38 -3.92 10.71 5.46
N PRO A 39 -5.25 10.88 5.62
CA PRO A 39 -6.05 10.15 6.59
C PRO A 39 -6.03 8.63 6.41
N SER A 40 -5.85 8.13 5.18
CA SER A 40 -5.75 6.69 4.92
C SER A 40 -4.54 6.03 5.57
N GLU A 41 -3.44 6.76 5.83
CA GLU A 41 -2.29 6.23 6.56
C GLU A 41 -2.66 5.94 8.03
N LEU A 42 -3.37 6.89 8.67
CA LEU A 42 -3.88 6.69 10.04
C LEU A 42 -4.92 5.57 10.10
N ALA A 43 -5.76 5.46 9.07
CA ALA A 43 -6.77 4.41 8.99
C ALA A 43 -6.15 3.02 8.85
N LYS A 44 -5.09 2.86 8.06
CA LYS A 44 -4.32 1.60 7.99
C LYS A 44 -3.82 1.19 9.38
N MET A 45 -3.21 2.11 10.13
CA MET A 45 -2.75 1.86 11.48
C MET A 45 -3.91 1.45 12.41
N ALA A 46 -5.02 2.17 12.36
CA ALA A 46 -6.20 1.91 13.18
C ALA A 46 -6.81 0.52 12.90
N VAL A 47 -6.88 0.13 11.63
CA VAL A 47 -7.37 -1.20 11.21
C VAL A 47 -6.44 -2.30 11.72
N ILE A 48 -5.11 -2.17 11.55
CA ILE A 48 -4.14 -3.17 12.04
C ILE A 48 -4.29 -3.39 13.55
N ILE A 49 -4.35 -2.30 14.33
CA ILE A 49 -4.53 -2.38 15.80
C ILE A 49 -5.87 -3.06 16.15
N ALA A 50 -6.95 -2.67 15.49
CA ALA A 50 -8.27 -3.22 15.75
C ALA A 50 -8.39 -4.71 15.36
N VAL A 51 -7.85 -5.10 14.20
CA VAL A 51 -7.81 -6.51 13.77
C VAL A 51 -6.97 -7.35 14.73
N SER A 52 -5.79 -6.86 15.15
CA SER A 52 -4.95 -7.52 16.15
C SER A 52 -5.70 -7.73 17.48
N PHE A 53 -6.46 -6.73 17.91
CA PHE A 53 -7.28 -6.82 19.11
C PHE A 53 -8.42 -7.84 18.96
N ILE A 54 -9.14 -7.83 17.84
CA ILE A 54 -10.23 -8.78 17.59
C ILE A 54 -9.70 -10.22 17.55
N LEU A 55 -8.60 -10.45 16.82
CA LEU A 55 -7.96 -11.76 16.74
C LEU A 55 -7.51 -12.23 18.12
N SER A 56 -6.86 -11.36 18.90
CA SER A 56 -6.41 -11.69 20.25
C SER A 56 -7.55 -12.05 21.21
N LYS A 57 -8.65 -11.29 21.21
CA LYS A 57 -9.78 -11.49 22.13
C LYS A 57 -10.69 -12.66 21.75
N ARG A 58 -10.59 -13.15 20.54
CA ARG A 58 -11.48 -14.18 19.97
C ARG A 58 -10.69 -15.37 19.43
N GLN A 59 -9.59 -15.70 20.11
CA GLN A 59 -8.80 -16.89 19.85
C GLN A 59 -9.28 -17.99 20.79
N ASP A 60 -9.70 -19.10 20.20
CA ASP A 60 -10.04 -20.33 20.88
C ASP A 60 -8.91 -21.35 20.67
N GLU A 61 -8.90 -22.50 21.32
CA GLU A 61 -7.84 -23.52 21.18
C GLU A 61 -7.69 -24.03 19.72
N GLU A 62 -8.81 -24.13 19.01
CA GLU A 62 -8.83 -24.59 17.61
C GLU A 62 -8.53 -23.48 16.58
N GLY A 63 -8.47 -22.22 17.00
CA GLY A 63 -8.24 -21.06 16.13
C GLY A 63 -9.16 -19.88 16.41
N ALA A 64 -9.32 -18.99 15.42
CA ALA A 64 -10.18 -17.83 15.61
C ALA A 64 -11.68 -18.20 15.62
N ASN A 65 -12.40 -17.70 16.62
CA ASN A 65 -13.84 -17.87 16.73
C ASN A 65 -14.56 -17.40 15.45
N PRO A 66 -15.62 -18.11 14.98
CA PRO A 66 -16.37 -17.71 13.79
C PRO A 66 -16.90 -16.28 13.78
N LYS A 67 -17.13 -15.69 14.96
CA LYS A 67 -17.55 -14.28 15.12
C LYS A 67 -16.40 -13.30 14.83
N ALA A 68 -15.12 -13.70 15.03
CA ALA A 68 -13.96 -12.84 14.73
C ALA A 68 -13.95 -12.42 13.27
N PHE A 69 -14.15 -13.37 12.34
CA PHE A 69 -14.24 -13.10 10.92
C PHE A 69 -15.28 -12.01 10.60
N LYS A 70 -16.50 -12.13 11.15
CA LYS A 70 -17.58 -11.17 10.91
C LYS A 70 -17.18 -9.75 11.37
N TYR A 71 -16.61 -9.62 12.57
CA TYR A 71 -16.23 -8.31 13.10
C TYR A 71 -15.06 -7.68 12.30
N ILE A 72 -14.07 -8.50 11.92
CA ILE A 72 -12.95 -8.04 11.08
C ILE A 72 -13.47 -7.55 9.74
N MET A 73 -14.38 -8.31 9.10
CA MET A 73 -14.94 -7.93 7.80
C MET A 73 -15.77 -6.66 7.86
N ILE A 74 -16.59 -6.48 8.90
CA ILE A 74 -17.37 -5.24 9.06
C ILE A 74 -16.44 -4.05 9.27
N LEU A 75 -15.49 -4.18 10.21
CA LEU A 75 -14.56 -3.11 10.55
C LEU A 75 -13.68 -2.72 9.35
N THR A 76 -13.07 -3.70 8.71
CA THR A 76 -12.20 -3.46 7.54
C THR A 76 -13.03 -2.98 6.35
N GLY A 77 -14.20 -3.57 6.12
CA GLY A 77 -15.08 -3.23 5.01
C GLY A 77 -15.52 -1.77 5.03
N LEU A 78 -15.85 -1.21 6.20
CA LEU A 78 -16.19 0.22 6.35
C LEU A 78 -15.03 1.13 5.92
N VAL A 79 -13.80 0.82 6.34
CA VAL A 79 -12.62 1.60 5.95
C VAL A 79 -12.31 1.44 4.46
N LEU A 80 -12.39 0.21 3.94
CA LEU A 80 -12.16 -0.06 2.53
C LEU A 80 -13.16 0.66 1.62
N LEU A 81 -14.42 0.73 2.04
CA LEU A 81 -15.48 1.41 1.30
C LEU A 81 -15.22 2.92 1.17
N LEU A 82 -14.60 3.53 2.18
CA LEU A 82 -14.20 4.94 2.15
C LEU A 82 -12.90 5.17 1.36
N ILE A 83 -11.94 4.23 1.42
CA ILE A 83 -10.64 4.39 0.76
C ILE A 83 -10.72 4.01 -0.73
N ALA A 84 -11.43 2.94 -1.10
CA ALA A 84 -11.38 2.36 -2.44
C ALA A 84 -11.75 3.34 -3.57
N PRO A 85 -12.76 4.21 -3.45
CA PRO A 85 -13.09 5.19 -4.48
C PRO A 85 -11.95 6.17 -4.75
N GLU A 86 -11.19 6.54 -3.72
CA GLU A 86 -10.11 7.52 -3.81
C GLU A 86 -8.74 6.87 -4.07
N ASN A 87 -8.51 5.67 -3.53
CA ASN A 87 -7.24 4.96 -3.66
C ASN A 87 -7.42 3.43 -3.60
N LEU A 88 -7.75 2.84 -4.76
CA LEU A 88 -7.94 1.39 -4.89
C LEU A 88 -6.70 0.60 -4.47
N SER A 89 -5.50 1.10 -4.80
CA SER A 89 -4.25 0.40 -4.47
C SER A 89 -4.01 0.31 -2.96
N THR A 90 -4.30 1.38 -2.21
CA THR A 90 -4.25 1.37 -0.73
C THR A 90 -5.29 0.43 -0.14
N ALA A 91 -6.50 0.42 -0.73
CA ALA A 91 -7.57 -0.48 -0.28
C ALA A 91 -7.18 -1.96 -0.50
N MET A 92 -6.64 -2.30 -1.67
CA MET A 92 -6.18 -3.66 -1.98
C MET A 92 -5.01 -4.09 -1.08
N LEU A 93 -4.04 -3.18 -0.84
CA LEU A 93 -2.93 -3.44 0.07
C LEU A 93 -3.44 -3.76 1.48
N LEU A 94 -4.31 -2.89 2.02
CA LEU A 94 -4.86 -3.07 3.37
C LEU A 94 -5.67 -4.36 3.48
N PHE A 95 -6.50 -4.65 2.47
CA PHE A 95 -7.24 -5.91 2.40
C PHE A 95 -6.31 -7.12 2.41
N GLY A 96 -5.26 -7.12 1.59
CA GLY A 96 -4.26 -8.19 1.52
C GLY A 96 -3.55 -8.42 2.86
N VAL A 97 -3.19 -7.35 3.56
CA VAL A 97 -2.57 -7.43 4.89
C VAL A 97 -3.55 -8.01 5.91
N VAL A 98 -4.79 -7.53 5.94
CA VAL A 98 -5.83 -8.07 6.84
C VAL A 98 -6.12 -9.55 6.54
N PHE A 99 -6.14 -9.91 5.25
CA PHE A 99 -6.29 -11.31 4.83
C PHE A 99 -5.15 -12.19 5.37
N MET A 100 -3.90 -11.73 5.23
CA MET A 100 -2.74 -12.45 5.80
C MET A 100 -2.81 -12.52 7.34
N MET A 101 -3.25 -11.45 8.02
CA MET A 101 -3.46 -11.47 9.46
C MET A 101 -4.53 -12.49 9.87
N MET A 102 -5.64 -12.58 9.14
CA MET A 102 -6.68 -13.58 9.39
C MET A 102 -6.16 -15.01 9.16
N PHE A 103 -5.31 -15.20 8.16
CA PHE A 103 -4.67 -16.50 7.90
C PHE A 103 -3.74 -16.91 9.05
N ILE A 104 -2.88 -16.01 9.52
CA ILE A 104 -2.00 -16.23 10.69
C ILE A 104 -2.83 -16.44 11.95
N GLY A 105 -3.95 -15.72 12.11
CA GLY A 105 -4.89 -15.85 13.21
C GLY A 105 -5.76 -17.11 13.16
N ARG A 106 -5.48 -18.05 12.25
CA ARG A 106 -6.20 -19.33 12.09
C ARG A 106 -7.71 -19.15 11.91
N VAL A 107 -8.13 -18.14 11.15
CA VAL A 107 -9.53 -18.03 10.70
C VAL A 107 -9.83 -19.21 9.77
N ALA A 108 -11.04 -19.79 9.88
CA ALA A 108 -11.44 -20.98 9.13
C ALA A 108 -11.12 -20.85 7.62
N ALA A 109 -10.31 -21.79 7.08
CA ALA A 109 -9.81 -21.76 5.71
C ALA A 109 -10.92 -21.67 4.66
N LYS A 110 -12.07 -22.30 4.90
CA LYS A 110 -13.25 -22.21 4.01
C LYS A 110 -13.73 -20.77 3.82
N LYS A 111 -13.72 -19.93 4.89
CA LYS A 111 -14.11 -18.51 4.82
C LYS A 111 -13.08 -17.69 4.07
N LEU A 112 -11.79 -17.97 4.28
CA LEU A 112 -10.71 -17.30 3.57
C LEU A 112 -10.71 -17.63 2.09
N LEU A 113 -10.92 -18.91 1.71
CA LEU A 113 -11.04 -19.31 0.32
C LEU A 113 -12.26 -18.68 -0.36
N LEU A 114 -13.41 -18.63 0.32
CA LEU A 114 -14.60 -17.96 -0.22
C LEU A 114 -14.34 -16.45 -0.41
N LEU A 115 -13.65 -15.82 0.54
CA LEU A 115 -13.30 -14.41 0.48
C LEU A 115 -12.32 -14.13 -0.68
N ALA A 116 -11.29 -14.96 -0.83
CA ALA A 116 -10.33 -14.86 -1.92
C ALA A 116 -11.01 -15.08 -3.29
N GLY A 117 -11.82 -16.12 -3.43
CA GLY A 117 -12.58 -16.39 -4.65
C GLY A 117 -13.56 -15.26 -4.99
N GLY A 118 -14.28 -14.74 -3.99
CA GLY A 118 -15.17 -13.60 -4.16
C GLY A 118 -14.42 -12.34 -4.61
N LEU A 119 -13.25 -12.06 -4.04
CA LEU A 119 -12.42 -10.93 -4.46
C LEU A 119 -11.93 -11.09 -5.90
N VAL A 120 -11.41 -12.27 -6.26
CA VAL A 120 -10.96 -12.55 -7.64
C VAL A 120 -12.11 -12.34 -8.62
N LEU A 121 -13.31 -12.82 -8.29
CA LEU A 121 -14.50 -12.64 -9.13
C LEU A 121 -14.87 -11.15 -9.28
N ILE A 122 -14.89 -10.39 -8.17
CA ILE A 122 -15.19 -8.95 -8.19
C ILE A 122 -14.16 -8.19 -9.02
N VAL A 123 -12.87 -8.50 -8.85
CA VAL A 123 -11.79 -7.87 -9.62
C VAL A 123 -11.91 -8.21 -11.10
N ALA A 124 -12.13 -9.47 -11.43
CA ALA A 124 -12.29 -9.93 -12.82
C ALA A 124 -13.49 -9.26 -13.52
N LEU A 125 -14.64 -9.22 -12.84
CA LEU A 125 -15.82 -8.53 -13.35
C LEU A 125 -15.61 -7.01 -13.43
N GLY A 126 -14.98 -6.40 -12.44
CA GLY A 126 -14.65 -4.98 -12.43
C GLY A 126 -13.70 -4.58 -13.56
N VAL A 127 -12.62 -5.33 -13.75
CA VAL A 127 -11.68 -5.13 -14.86
C VAL A 127 -12.40 -5.34 -16.20
N GLY A 128 -13.14 -6.43 -16.34
CA GLY A 128 -13.88 -6.73 -17.57
C GLY A 128 -14.88 -5.63 -17.94
N THR A 129 -15.65 -5.12 -16.98
CA THR A 129 -16.61 -4.02 -17.22
C THR A 129 -15.90 -2.72 -17.56
N VAL A 130 -14.85 -2.33 -16.81
CA VAL A 130 -14.09 -1.09 -17.05
C VAL A 130 -13.41 -1.11 -18.42
N VAL A 131 -12.84 -2.23 -18.84
CA VAL A 131 -12.18 -2.38 -20.15
C VAL A 131 -13.21 -2.37 -21.29
N ALA A 132 -14.41 -2.92 -21.08
CA ALA A 132 -15.47 -3.00 -22.10
C ALA A 132 -16.15 -1.63 -22.37
N ILE A 133 -16.12 -0.68 -21.43
CA ILE A 133 -16.75 0.63 -21.61
C ILE A 133 -15.92 1.48 -22.60
N PRO A 134 -16.54 2.08 -23.64
CA PRO A 134 -15.83 2.96 -24.56
C PRO A 134 -15.25 4.19 -23.83
N ALA A 135 -13.98 4.56 -24.15
CA ALA A 135 -13.31 5.69 -23.50
C ALA A 135 -14.09 7.02 -23.63
N LYS A 136 -14.78 7.24 -24.76
CA LYS A 136 -15.62 8.42 -24.97
C LYS A 136 -16.75 8.56 -23.95
N THR A 137 -17.34 7.45 -23.51
CA THR A 137 -18.42 7.44 -22.52
C THR A 137 -17.88 7.79 -21.13
N LEU A 138 -16.69 7.30 -20.79
CA LEU A 138 -16.03 7.61 -19.51
C LEU A 138 -15.62 9.07 -19.40
N HIS A 139 -15.12 9.66 -20.50
CA HIS A 139 -14.68 11.05 -20.54
C HIS A 139 -15.84 12.06 -20.40
N ASN A 140 -16.97 11.76 -21.02
CA ASN A 140 -18.11 12.70 -21.09
C ASN A 140 -19.06 12.63 -19.89
N THR A 141 -18.90 11.66 -18.97
CA THR A 141 -19.81 11.48 -17.85
C THR A 141 -19.22 12.01 -16.55
N PRO A 142 -19.79 13.06 -15.94
CA PRO A 142 -19.33 13.55 -14.63
C PRO A 142 -19.34 12.45 -13.59
N GLY A 143 -18.23 12.29 -12.87
CA GLY A 143 -18.07 11.27 -11.82
C GLY A 143 -17.39 9.96 -12.26
N LEU A 144 -17.23 9.68 -13.56
CA LEU A 144 -16.56 8.47 -14.06
C LEU A 144 -15.06 8.65 -14.34
N HIS A 145 -14.46 9.81 -14.06
CA HIS A 145 -13.02 10.07 -14.25
C HIS A 145 -12.10 9.03 -13.58
N ARG A 146 -12.57 8.42 -12.47
CA ARG A 146 -11.80 7.37 -11.78
C ARG A 146 -11.74 6.09 -12.58
N LEU A 147 -12.84 5.70 -13.21
CA LEU A 147 -12.88 4.53 -14.07
C LEU A 147 -12.01 4.72 -15.30
N GLU A 148 -11.99 5.94 -15.87
CA GLU A 148 -11.06 6.31 -16.95
C GLU A 148 -9.60 6.15 -16.52
N THR A 149 -9.24 6.67 -15.34
CA THR A 149 -7.89 6.51 -14.79
C THR A 149 -7.51 5.03 -14.60
N TRP A 150 -8.44 4.21 -14.11
CA TRP A 150 -8.22 2.77 -13.95
C TRP A 150 -8.09 2.06 -15.30
N GLN A 151 -8.97 2.40 -16.26
CA GLN A 151 -8.91 1.84 -17.62
C GLN A 151 -7.55 2.14 -18.28
N ASN A 152 -7.09 3.39 -18.20
CA ASN A 152 -5.82 3.81 -18.78
C ASN A 152 -4.64 3.09 -18.12
N ARG A 153 -4.65 2.89 -16.78
CA ARG A 153 -3.61 2.13 -16.08
C ARG A 153 -3.59 0.66 -16.46
N ILE A 154 -4.77 0.04 -16.61
CA ILE A 154 -4.90 -1.36 -17.00
C ILE A 154 -4.45 -1.54 -18.45
N LYS A 155 -4.96 -0.72 -19.38
CA LYS A 155 -4.58 -0.77 -20.78
C LYS A 155 -3.08 -0.51 -20.97
N GLY A 156 -2.54 0.56 -20.39
CA GLY A 156 -1.12 0.88 -20.48
C GLY A 156 -0.20 -0.19 -19.86
N PHE A 157 -0.71 -1.04 -18.96
CA PHE A 157 0.05 -2.16 -18.44
C PHE A 157 0.05 -3.37 -19.38
N PHE A 158 -1.08 -3.65 -20.07
CA PHE A 158 -1.23 -4.80 -20.97
C PHE A 158 -0.82 -4.48 -22.41
N ASP A 159 -1.03 -3.24 -22.88
CA ASP A 159 -0.59 -2.80 -24.20
C ASP A 159 0.92 -2.58 -24.16
N LYS A 160 1.65 -3.63 -24.53
CA LYS A 160 3.13 -3.58 -24.65
C LYS A 160 3.61 -2.96 -25.97
N ASP A 161 2.69 -2.59 -26.85
CA ASP A 161 3.02 -1.95 -28.10
C ASP A 161 3.58 -0.55 -27.85
N GLU A 162 4.60 -0.20 -28.62
CA GLU A 162 5.23 1.13 -28.61
C GLU A 162 4.12 2.19 -28.73
N VAL A 163 3.92 2.96 -27.67
CA VAL A 163 2.93 4.05 -27.70
C VAL A 163 3.36 5.00 -28.81
N PRO A 164 2.55 5.20 -29.87
CA PRO A 164 2.90 6.14 -30.93
C PRO A 164 3.23 7.51 -30.33
N ALA A 165 4.28 8.16 -30.79
CA ALA A 165 4.74 9.44 -30.26
C ALA A 165 3.63 10.50 -30.12
N ALA A 166 2.58 10.42 -30.96
CA ALA A 166 1.40 11.29 -30.90
C ALA A 166 0.43 10.99 -29.73
N LYS A 167 0.56 9.85 -29.04
CA LYS A 167 -0.27 9.44 -27.89
C LYS A 167 0.53 9.34 -26.59
N PHE A 168 1.81 9.72 -26.63
CA PHE A 168 2.68 9.68 -25.47
C PHE A 168 2.24 10.74 -24.45
N ASP A 169 1.68 10.32 -23.32
CA ASP A 169 1.36 11.22 -22.22
C ASP A 169 2.67 11.54 -21.47
N ILE A 170 3.23 12.71 -21.78
CA ILE A 170 4.55 13.16 -21.31
C ILE A 170 4.66 13.06 -19.78
N ASP A 171 3.56 13.21 -19.02
CA ASP A 171 3.61 13.17 -17.55
C ASP A 171 3.52 11.77 -16.94
N LYS A 172 2.83 10.84 -17.58
CA LYS A 172 2.59 9.49 -17.03
C LYS A 172 3.47 8.42 -17.66
N ASP A 173 3.56 8.42 -18.98
CA ASP A 173 4.34 7.42 -19.71
C ASP A 173 5.83 7.67 -19.56
N ALA A 174 6.24 8.96 -19.49
CA ALA A 174 7.62 9.36 -19.24
C ALA A 174 8.12 8.85 -17.87
N GLN A 175 7.31 8.90 -16.82
CA GLN A 175 7.75 8.45 -15.49
C GLN A 175 8.13 6.97 -15.48
N ILE A 176 7.30 6.11 -16.10
CA ILE A 176 7.57 4.67 -16.18
C ILE A 176 8.79 4.41 -17.09
N ALA A 177 8.90 5.14 -18.22
CA ALA A 177 10.01 5.03 -19.14
C ALA A 177 11.33 5.42 -18.45
N HIS A 178 11.36 6.58 -17.78
CA HIS A 178 12.54 7.03 -17.03
C HIS A 178 12.92 6.09 -15.89
N ALA A 179 11.96 5.53 -15.16
CA ALA A 179 12.24 4.53 -14.13
C ALA A 179 12.87 3.26 -14.72
N ARG A 180 12.38 2.78 -15.88
CA ARG A 180 12.97 1.64 -16.60
C ARG A 180 14.36 1.94 -17.14
N ILE A 181 14.57 3.14 -17.68
CA ILE A 181 15.90 3.61 -18.15
C ILE A 181 16.86 3.67 -16.96
N ALA A 182 16.45 4.23 -15.81
CA ALA A 182 17.24 4.25 -14.58
C ALA A 182 17.75 2.86 -14.22
N ILE A 183 16.84 1.87 -14.18
CA ILE A 183 17.18 0.49 -13.86
C ILE A 183 18.05 -0.15 -14.95
N ALA A 184 17.74 0.04 -16.24
CA ALA A 184 18.48 -0.57 -17.35
C ALA A 184 19.92 -0.04 -17.46
N THR A 185 20.14 1.23 -17.12
CA THR A 185 21.46 1.89 -17.22
C THR A 185 22.31 1.78 -15.96
N SER A 186 21.76 1.20 -14.87
CA SER A 186 22.43 1.16 -13.56
C SER A 186 23.57 0.15 -13.48
N HIS A 187 23.55 -0.91 -14.28
CA HIS A 187 24.46 -2.04 -14.17
C HIS A 187 24.49 -2.68 -12.76
N VAL A 188 25.58 -3.36 -12.40
CA VAL A 188 25.70 -4.07 -11.11
C VAL A 188 26.01 -3.11 -9.96
N VAL A 189 26.87 -2.11 -10.20
CA VAL A 189 27.45 -1.23 -9.15
C VAL A 189 26.74 0.13 -9.10
N GLY A 190 26.04 0.53 -10.15
CA GLY A 190 25.39 1.84 -10.25
C GLY A 190 26.34 2.97 -10.66
N LYS A 191 25.77 4.18 -10.75
CA LYS A 191 26.47 5.41 -11.15
C LYS A 191 27.15 6.13 -9.96
N GLY A 192 26.96 5.64 -8.76
CA GLY A 192 27.37 6.27 -7.51
C GLY A 192 26.27 7.14 -6.89
N PRO A 193 26.31 7.28 -5.54
CA PRO A 193 25.30 8.09 -4.82
C PRO A 193 25.29 9.54 -5.29
N GLY A 194 24.10 10.08 -5.53
CA GLY A 194 23.88 11.46 -5.98
C GLY A 194 24.05 11.68 -7.49
N ASN A 195 24.46 10.68 -8.27
CA ASN A 195 24.73 10.77 -9.70
C ASN A 195 23.59 10.24 -10.58
N SER A 196 22.38 10.14 -10.04
CA SER A 196 21.21 9.76 -10.82
C SER A 196 20.89 10.85 -11.85
N ILE A 197 20.82 10.47 -13.13
CA ILE A 197 20.42 11.34 -14.23
C ILE A 197 18.88 11.36 -14.32
N GLN A 198 18.24 10.22 -14.10
CA GLN A 198 16.80 10.08 -14.27
C GLN A 198 15.99 10.76 -13.15
N ARG A 199 16.62 11.06 -12.01
CA ARG A 199 16.01 11.80 -10.91
C ARG A 199 15.39 13.13 -11.33
N ASP A 200 16.06 13.87 -12.19
CA ASP A 200 15.64 15.22 -12.60
C ASP A 200 14.49 15.21 -13.61
N PHE A 201 14.26 14.06 -14.25
CA PHE A 201 13.15 13.83 -15.19
C PHE A 201 11.92 13.19 -14.56
N LEU A 202 12.04 12.67 -13.34
CA LEU A 202 10.96 12.01 -12.62
C LEU A 202 10.29 12.98 -11.65
N SER A 203 9.06 13.43 -11.93
CA SER A 203 8.30 14.33 -11.04
C SER A 203 8.05 13.73 -9.65
N GLN A 204 7.97 12.41 -9.54
CA GLN A 204 7.78 11.67 -8.28
C GLN A 204 8.98 10.77 -7.93
N ALA A 205 10.20 11.20 -8.32
CA ALA A 205 11.44 10.44 -8.10
C ALA A 205 11.63 10.00 -6.64
N PHE A 206 11.45 10.92 -5.70
CA PHE A 206 11.67 10.68 -4.28
C PHE A 206 10.47 10.06 -3.54
N SER A 207 9.32 9.89 -4.19
CA SER A 207 8.12 9.29 -3.62
C SER A 207 7.92 7.88 -4.15
N ASP A 208 7.33 7.76 -5.33
CA ASP A 208 6.82 6.50 -5.86
C ASP A 208 7.89 5.68 -6.60
N PHE A 209 8.92 6.35 -7.15
CA PHE A 209 9.97 5.74 -7.96
C PHE A 209 11.36 5.75 -7.30
N ILE A 210 11.43 6.01 -5.98
CA ILE A 210 12.69 6.07 -5.26
C ILE A 210 13.51 4.78 -5.39
N PHE A 211 12.87 3.61 -5.51
CA PHE A 211 13.56 2.35 -5.70
C PHE A 211 14.33 2.29 -7.03
N ALA A 212 13.77 2.85 -8.12
CA ALA A 212 14.46 2.96 -9.40
C ALA A 212 15.70 3.86 -9.28
N ILE A 213 15.61 4.97 -8.53
CA ILE A 213 16.75 5.86 -8.27
C ILE A 213 17.82 5.16 -7.42
N VAL A 214 17.42 4.41 -6.39
CA VAL A 214 18.36 3.60 -5.59
C VAL A 214 19.12 2.61 -6.47
N ILE A 215 18.43 1.94 -7.41
CA ILE A 215 19.09 1.04 -8.35
C ILE A 215 20.00 1.81 -9.31
N GLU A 216 19.58 2.99 -9.82
CA GLU A 216 20.45 3.79 -10.71
C GLU A 216 21.74 4.23 -10.03
N GLU A 217 21.67 4.66 -8.76
CA GLU A 217 22.82 5.16 -8.01
C GLU A 217 23.69 4.05 -7.43
N MET A 218 23.09 3.01 -6.84
CA MET A 218 23.79 1.95 -6.09
C MET A 218 23.83 0.62 -6.86
N GLY A 219 23.30 0.57 -8.06
CA GLY A 219 23.25 -0.64 -8.87
C GLY A 219 22.28 -1.69 -8.36
N LEU A 220 22.34 -2.86 -8.97
CA LEU A 220 21.55 -4.01 -8.56
C LEU A 220 21.86 -4.42 -7.10
N ILE A 221 23.09 -4.23 -6.67
CA ILE A 221 23.54 -4.49 -5.28
C ILE A 221 22.74 -3.66 -4.29
N GLY A 222 22.55 -2.36 -4.57
CA GLY A 222 21.72 -1.47 -3.74
C GLY A 222 20.28 -1.89 -3.68
N GLY A 223 19.69 -2.29 -4.82
CA GLY A 223 18.33 -2.81 -4.88
C GLY A 223 18.17 -4.08 -4.04
N ILE A 224 19.08 -5.06 -4.19
CA ILE A 224 19.08 -6.31 -3.39
C ILE A 224 19.25 -6.01 -1.90
N PHE A 225 20.10 -5.06 -1.55
CA PHE A 225 20.32 -4.66 -0.16
C PHE A 225 19.04 -4.08 0.48
N VAL A 226 18.30 -3.24 -0.24
CA VAL A 226 17.01 -2.73 0.23
C VAL A 226 16.00 -3.87 0.44
N VAL A 227 15.87 -4.79 -0.51
CA VAL A 227 15.01 -5.99 -0.35
C VAL A 227 15.42 -6.80 0.88
N PHE A 228 16.72 -7.04 1.06
CA PHE A 228 17.27 -7.75 2.21
C PHE A 228 16.89 -7.10 3.55
N LEU A 229 16.94 -5.76 3.65
CA LEU A 229 16.53 -5.05 4.87
C LEU A 229 15.05 -5.27 5.21
N TYR A 230 14.15 -5.26 4.23
CA TYR A 230 12.73 -5.57 4.47
C TYR A 230 12.51 -7.03 4.87
N LEU A 231 13.26 -7.97 4.31
CA LEU A 231 13.21 -9.37 4.73
C LEU A 231 13.75 -9.53 6.17
N CYS A 232 14.82 -8.82 6.53
CA CYS A 232 15.31 -8.78 7.90
C CYS A 232 14.25 -8.22 8.87
N LEU A 233 13.57 -7.14 8.49
CA LEU A 233 12.48 -6.58 9.28
C LEU A 233 11.37 -7.61 9.52
N LEU A 234 10.93 -8.30 8.46
CA LEU A 234 9.88 -9.32 8.55
C LEU A 234 10.30 -10.49 9.43
N MET A 235 11.51 -11.02 9.22
CA MET A 235 12.06 -12.11 10.04
C MET A 235 12.20 -11.71 11.52
N ARG A 236 12.68 -10.48 11.77
CA ARG A 236 12.83 -9.97 13.14
C ARG A 236 11.49 -9.80 13.82
N ALA A 237 10.52 -9.23 13.13
CA ALA A 237 9.14 -9.09 13.61
C ALA A 237 8.51 -10.47 13.91
N GLY A 238 8.72 -11.45 13.04
CA GLY A 238 8.27 -12.83 13.26
C GLY A 238 8.87 -13.45 14.53
N ARG A 239 10.18 -13.26 14.76
CA ARG A 239 10.84 -13.74 15.99
C ARG A 239 10.29 -13.05 17.25
N ILE A 240 10.07 -11.73 17.21
CA ILE A 240 9.46 -10.99 18.32
C ILE A 240 8.05 -11.53 18.60
N ALA A 241 7.23 -11.73 17.56
CA ALA A 241 5.89 -12.24 17.69
C ALA A 241 5.83 -13.65 18.30
N GLN A 242 6.79 -14.53 17.95
CA GLN A 242 6.90 -15.88 18.52
C GLN A 242 7.30 -15.89 20.01
N LYS A 243 8.04 -14.87 20.47
CA LYS A 243 8.45 -14.72 21.88
C LYS A 243 7.37 -14.06 22.76
N CYS A 244 6.31 -13.49 22.14
CA CYS A 244 5.25 -12.85 22.89
C CYS A 244 4.36 -13.89 23.60
N GLU A 245 4.24 -13.82 24.92
CA GLU A 245 3.31 -14.61 25.70
C GLU A 245 1.84 -14.21 25.42
N ARG A 246 1.61 -12.92 25.13
CA ARG A 246 0.28 -12.38 24.85
C ARG A 246 0.03 -12.33 23.36
N THR A 247 -1.15 -12.74 22.95
CA THR A 247 -1.55 -12.81 21.53
C THR A 247 -1.72 -11.42 20.87
N PHE A 248 -2.15 -10.40 21.62
CA PHE A 248 -2.35 -9.05 21.05
C PHE A 248 -1.05 -8.42 20.54
N PRO A 249 0.04 -8.31 21.33
CA PRO A 249 1.31 -7.79 20.85
C PRO A 249 1.87 -8.60 19.67
N ALA A 250 1.71 -9.93 19.69
CA ALA A 250 2.15 -10.80 18.61
C ALA A 250 1.47 -10.47 17.27
N PHE A 251 0.13 -10.38 17.27
CA PHE A 251 -0.62 -9.99 16.07
C PHE A 251 -0.33 -8.56 15.64
N LEU A 252 -0.13 -7.64 16.59
CA LEU A 252 0.19 -6.24 16.29
C LEU A 252 1.52 -6.12 15.54
N VAL A 253 2.58 -6.73 16.07
CA VAL A 253 3.92 -6.69 15.44
C VAL A 253 3.89 -7.35 14.06
N MET A 254 3.23 -8.50 13.95
CA MET A 254 3.07 -9.20 12.67
C MET A 254 2.29 -8.36 11.65
N GLY A 255 1.16 -7.76 12.06
CA GLY A 255 0.33 -6.93 11.19
C GLY A 255 1.07 -5.69 10.67
N ILE A 256 1.83 -5.02 11.54
CA ILE A 256 2.65 -3.86 11.16
C ILE A 256 3.76 -4.28 10.19
N ALA A 257 4.48 -5.36 10.47
CA ALA A 257 5.55 -5.85 9.60
C ALA A 257 5.01 -6.26 8.23
N LEU A 258 3.89 -6.97 8.18
CA LEU A 258 3.20 -7.32 6.94
C LEU A 258 2.79 -6.09 6.15
N LEU A 259 2.26 -5.04 6.81
CA LEU A 259 1.89 -3.80 6.14
C LEU A 259 3.10 -3.14 5.49
N LEU A 260 4.19 -2.93 6.26
CA LEU A 260 5.40 -2.27 5.77
C LEU A 260 6.05 -3.05 4.63
N VAL A 261 6.21 -4.37 4.78
CA VAL A 261 6.85 -5.21 3.78
C VAL A 261 5.99 -5.35 2.53
N SER A 262 4.68 -5.54 2.66
CA SER A 262 3.77 -5.62 1.49
C SER A 262 3.73 -4.31 0.71
N GLN A 263 3.72 -3.17 1.41
CA GLN A 263 3.80 -1.85 0.76
C GLN A 263 5.13 -1.65 0.04
N ALA A 264 6.25 -2.10 0.64
CA ALA A 264 7.57 -2.06 0.01
C ALA A 264 7.63 -2.93 -1.24
N ILE A 265 7.15 -4.18 -1.16
CA ILE A 265 7.11 -5.09 -2.31
C ILE A 265 6.29 -4.48 -3.45
N LEU A 266 5.11 -3.93 -3.17
CA LEU A 266 4.28 -3.29 -4.20
C LEU A 266 4.99 -2.10 -4.85
N ASN A 267 5.66 -1.23 -4.09
CA ASN A 267 6.45 -0.12 -4.65
C ASN A 267 7.58 -0.62 -5.55
N MET A 268 8.34 -1.62 -5.09
CA MET A 268 9.42 -2.22 -5.87
C MET A 268 8.90 -2.87 -7.16
N MET A 269 7.78 -3.61 -7.10
CA MET A 269 7.15 -4.21 -8.28
C MET A 269 6.70 -3.15 -9.31
N VAL A 270 6.19 -2.02 -8.85
CA VAL A 270 5.84 -0.87 -9.71
C VAL A 270 7.10 -0.29 -10.36
N ALA A 271 8.15 -0.06 -9.58
CA ALA A 271 9.39 0.53 -10.08
C ALA A 271 10.06 -0.33 -11.16
N VAL A 272 10.02 -1.67 -11.02
CA VAL A 272 10.56 -2.60 -12.03
C VAL A 272 9.57 -2.92 -13.16
N GLY A 273 8.36 -2.34 -13.14
CA GLY A 273 7.35 -2.53 -14.20
C GLY A 273 6.58 -3.84 -14.15
N LEU A 274 6.63 -4.57 -13.04
CA LEU A 274 5.86 -5.81 -12.81
C LEU A 274 4.42 -5.54 -12.37
N PHE A 275 4.12 -4.33 -11.94
CA PHE A 275 2.79 -3.93 -11.49
C PHE A 275 2.44 -2.53 -12.00
N PRO A 276 1.16 -2.22 -12.26
CA PRO A 276 0.75 -0.88 -12.68
C PRO A 276 1.03 0.15 -11.58
N VAL A 277 1.27 1.41 -11.97
CA VAL A 277 1.60 2.50 -11.04
C VAL A 277 0.51 2.67 -9.99
N THR A 278 0.90 2.57 -8.70
CA THR A 278 -0.01 2.58 -7.56
C THR A 278 0.01 3.88 -6.76
N GLY A 279 1.07 4.67 -6.85
CA GLY A 279 1.23 5.86 -6.02
C GLY A 279 1.44 5.52 -4.53
N GLN A 280 2.09 4.39 -4.24
CA GLN A 280 2.44 3.98 -2.88
C GLN A 280 3.92 4.26 -2.61
N PRO A 281 4.26 5.06 -1.58
CA PRO A 281 5.66 5.32 -1.25
C PRO A 281 6.34 4.07 -0.68
N LEU A 282 7.65 3.97 -0.86
CA LEU A 282 8.49 2.95 -0.24
C LEU A 282 8.66 3.30 1.26
N PRO A 283 8.13 2.50 2.21
CA PRO A 283 8.18 2.81 3.62
C PRO A 283 9.61 3.05 4.12
N LEU A 284 9.81 4.06 4.97
CA LEU A 284 11.10 4.44 5.57
C LEU A 284 12.16 5.00 4.60
N VAL A 285 11.97 4.87 3.29
CA VAL A 285 12.94 5.32 2.27
C VAL A 285 12.40 6.52 1.49
N SER A 286 11.12 6.47 1.07
CA SER A 286 10.52 7.57 0.30
C SER A 286 10.39 8.84 1.12
N LYS A 287 10.57 9.98 0.44
CA LYS A 287 10.28 11.30 1.01
C LYS A 287 8.76 11.48 1.09
N GLY A 288 8.23 11.42 2.30
CA GLY A 288 6.80 11.65 2.56
C GLY A 288 6.61 12.25 3.95
N GLY A 289 6.06 13.47 4.06
CA GLY A 289 5.94 14.19 5.32
C GLY A 289 5.28 13.37 6.44
N THR A 290 3.97 13.21 6.39
CA THR A 290 3.22 12.49 7.43
C THR A 290 3.36 10.97 7.36
N SER A 291 3.62 10.39 6.19
CA SER A 291 3.86 8.95 6.08
C SER A 291 5.12 8.52 6.82
N THR A 292 6.16 9.37 6.84
CA THR A 292 7.38 9.11 7.62
C THR A 292 7.09 9.07 9.12
N LEU A 293 6.29 10.01 9.64
CA LEU A 293 5.90 10.03 11.07
C LEU A 293 5.13 8.75 11.45
N ILE A 294 4.20 8.32 10.60
CA ILE A 294 3.43 7.10 10.85
C ILE A 294 4.31 5.85 10.75
N ASN A 295 5.25 5.80 9.81
CA ASN A 295 6.22 4.72 9.73
C ASN A 295 7.14 4.67 10.97
N CYS A 296 7.56 5.82 11.51
CA CYS A 296 8.28 5.88 12.78
C CYS A 296 7.43 5.36 13.94
N ALA A 297 6.13 5.68 13.97
CA ALA A 297 5.21 5.12 14.97
C ALA A 297 5.07 3.59 14.85
N TYR A 298 5.02 3.06 13.63
CA TYR A 298 5.03 1.61 13.41
C TYR A 298 6.29 0.94 13.98
N ILE A 299 7.46 1.49 13.68
CA ILE A 299 8.73 0.97 14.24
C ILE A 299 8.75 1.12 15.76
N GLY A 300 8.28 2.24 16.30
CA GLY A 300 8.16 2.45 17.75
C GLY A 300 7.29 1.40 18.43
N MET A 301 6.16 1.02 17.82
CA MET A 301 5.30 -0.06 18.34
C MET A 301 6.02 -1.42 18.32
N ILE A 302 6.73 -1.76 17.24
CA ILE A 302 7.53 -3.01 17.14
C ILE A 302 8.61 -3.03 18.24
N LEU A 303 9.35 -1.93 18.42
CA LEU A 303 10.40 -1.81 19.42
C LEU A 303 9.86 -1.89 20.85
N SER A 304 8.70 -1.26 21.12
CA SER A 304 8.02 -1.34 22.42
C SER A 304 7.68 -2.78 22.79
N VAL A 305 7.13 -3.54 21.86
CA VAL A 305 6.84 -4.97 22.07
C VAL A 305 8.12 -5.77 22.24
N SER A 306 9.16 -5.50 21.44
CA SER A 306 10.46 -6.18 21.54
C SER A 306 11.10 -6.00 22.92
N ARG A 307 11.03 -4.78 23.46
CA ARG A 307 11.54 -4.49 24.82
C ARG A 307 10.78 -5.26 25.89
N TYR A 308 9.45 -5.29 25.75
CA TYR A 308 8.60 -6.05 26.70
C TYR A 308 8.94 -7.55 26.72
N THR A 309 9.18 -8.16 25.55
CA THR A 309 9.56 -9.57 25.47
C THR A 309 10.97 -9.86 26.01
N ALA A 310 11.91 -8.91 25.89
CA ALA A 310 13.25 -9.07 26.43
C ALA A 310 13.26 -9.08 27.97
N HIS A 311 12.43 -8.25 28.63
CA HIS A 311 12.31 -8.25 30.09
C HIS A 311 11.62 -9.48 30.69
N LEU A 312 10.96 -10.30 29.88
CA LEU A 312 10.40 -11.57 30.34
C LEU A 312 11.39 -12.72 30.32
N GLU A 313 12.53 -12.54 29.65
CA GLU A 313 13.63 -13.52 29.55
C GLU A 313 14.72 -13.30 30.63
N GLU A 314 14.72 -12.15 31.32
CA GLU A 314 15.57 -11.83 32.47
C GLU A 314 14.86 -12.24 33.79
#